data_9c1c4b0b16f03ff360c12119fcdda4cc
#
_entry.id   9c1c4b0b16f03ff360c12119fcdda4cc
#
_cell.length_a   1.000
_cell.length_b   1.000
_cell.length_c   1.000
_cell.angle_alpha   90.00
_cell.angle_beta   90.00
_cell.angle_gamma   90.00
#
_symmetry.space_group_name_H-M   'P 1'
#
loop_
_entity.id
_entity.type
_entity.pdbx_description
1 polymer ?
#
loop_
_entity_poly.entity_id
_entity_poly.type
_entity_poly.pdbx_seq_one_letter_code
_entity_poly.pdbx_strand_id
1 'polypeptide(L)'
;MLDVTEKYNLKNLDPVWDNKKIKYDLEKYNWPMKFFEAAREKFPNITDLTNIHAELSVNELPTLRRHLESFARSSEFCIEVDNFVHDIVHTQLGNSKYPDEYLVQYTPGLRIVIPNQQAKNRLLNFHTGYWTGYDNGTNTIWTPITDAYDTNTMYVTDWDTSHALMKQIHSENWPMSKIQAECERVSWPVEVKVGESYLFNQGHLHGNVNNETGRTRMSFDVRIAHRDIEFGRRRPGSFYRIPNSENLFDKNKIDKDKNWLVFVSPNDEYINMAPYFMIREYLMSWCATIGIRPNEWSNEYHECNWMPKLLDFISRKNTGIVFPSIYNFSLPISERISMFKDALDNNCQLVFCDENLIIDTADDIEIIKKYYDFYYKQ
;
A
#
# COMPACT_ATOMS: atom_id res chain seq x y z
N MET A 1 10.38 -18.86 -22.69
CA MET A 1 10.35 -18.65 -21.21
C MET A 1 11.15 -17.38 -20.96
N LEU A 2 10.50 -16.27 -20.59
CA LEU A 2 11.22 -15.03 -20.28
C LEU A 2 12.14 -15.30 -19.08
N ASP A 3 13.41 -14.95 -19.18
CA ASP A 3 14.34 -15.02 -18.06
C ASP A 3 13.75 -14.16 -16.93
N VAL A 4 13.57 -14.76 -15.76
CA VAL A 4 13.01 -14.06 -14.59
C VAL A 4 13.85 -12.83 -14.22
N THR A 5 15.15 -12.87 -14.51
CA THR A 5 16.06 -11.74 -14.29
C THR A 5 15.82 -10.59 -15.26
N GLU A 6 15.38 -10.86 -16.50
CA GLU A 6 14.99 -9.81 -17.46
C GLU A 6 13.64 -9.21 -17.11
N LYS A 7 12.69 -10.05 -16.63
CA LYS A 7 11.34 -9.60 -16.26
C LYS A 7 11.34 -8.61 -15.08
N TYR A 8 12.26 -8.74 -14.15
CA TYR A 8 12.29 -7.92 -12.93
C TYR A 8 13.38 -6.86 -12.92
N ASN A 9 14.17 -6.71 -14.02
CA ASN A 9 15.25 -5.73 -14.17
C ASN A 9 16.09 -5.54 -12.88
N LEU A 10 16.60 -6.64 -12.35
CA LEU A 10 17.20 -6.74 -11.01
C LEU A 10 18.54 -5.98 -10.85
N LYS A 11 18.92 -5.09 -11.77
CA LYS A 11 20.25 -4.47 -11.83
C LYS A 11 20.46 -3.22 -10.99
N ASN A 12 19.40 -2.61 -10.42
CA ASN A 12 19.49 -1.30 -9.78
C ASN A 12 18.96 -1.28 -8.35
N LEU A 13 19.57 -2.09 -7.47
CA LEU A 13 19.32 -1.93 -6.03
C LEU A 13 20.28 -0.89 -5.47
N ASP A 14 19.75 0.08 -4.77
CA ASP A 14 20.56 0.92 -3.90
C ASP A 14 20.88 0.12 -2.62
N PRO A 15 22.14 -0.38 -2.43
CA PRO A 15 22.49 -1.19 -1.28
C PRO A 15 22.36 -0.45 0.06
N VAL A 16 22.21 0.88 0.05
CA VAL A 16 21.97 1.70 1.25
C VAL A 16 20.65 1.35 1.90
N TRP A 17 19.68 0.86 1.12
CA TRP A 17 18.32 0.56 1.54
C TRP A 17 18.09 -0.93 1.84
N ASP A 18 19.15 -1.74 1.86
CA ASP A 18 18.98 -3.18 1.92
C ASP A 18 19.60 -3.84 3.16
N ASN A 19 18.87 -4.80 3.74
CA ASN A 19 19.29 -5.66 4.85
C ASN A 19 19.89 -4.90 6.04
N LYS A 20 19.25 -3.83 6.47
CA LYS A 20 19.77 -2.94 7.48
C LYS A 20 18.86 -2.84 8.69
N LYS A 21 19.41 -3.02 9.88
CA LYS A 21 18.75 -2.59 11.11
C LYS A 21 18.93 -1.10 11.29
N ILE A 22 17.85 -0.40 11.60
CA ILE A 22 17.83 1.03 11.86
C ILE A 22 17.22 1.27 13.24
N LYS A 23 17.77 2.21 13.98
CA LYS A 23 17.21 2.65 15.26
C LYS A 23 16.33 3.87 15.02
N TYR A 24 15.26 3.97 15.77
CA TYR A 24 14.38 5.12 15.78
C TYR A 24 14.18 5.65 17.20
N ASP A 25 13.72 6.88 17.29
CA ASP A 25 13.40 7.51 18.57
C ASP A 25 12.12 6.91 19.17
N LEU A 26 12.30 6.05 20.19
CA LEU A 26 11.20 5.37 20.85
C LEU A 26 10.35 6.32 21.71
N GLU A 27 10.90 7.44 22.20
CA GLU A 27 10.13 8.46 22.93
C GLU A 27 9.18 9.19 21.99
N LYS A 28 9.63 9.50 20.77
CA LYS A 28 8.83 10.12 19.71
C LYS A 28 7.80 9.15 19.12
N TYR A 29 8.21 7.90 18.87
CA TYR A 29 7.41 6.89 18.16
C TYR A 29 7.16 5.69 19.07
N ASN A 30 6.38 5.87 20.13
CA ASN A 30 6.08 4.79 21.09
C ASN A 30 4.99 3.85 20.55
N TRP A 31 5.33 3.11 19.48
CA TRP A 31 4.42 2.15 18.86
C TRP A 31 3.85 1.10 19.83
N PRO A 32 4.65 0.50 20.73
CA PRO A 32 4.13 -0.44 21.73
C PRO A 32 2.98 0.13 22.55
N MET A 33 3.15 1.33 23.10
CA MET A 33 2.13 1.97 23.93
C MET A 33 0.88 2.30 23.13
N LYS A 34 1.03 2.86 21.93
CA LYS A 34 -0.11 3.20 21.06
C LYS A 34 -0.96 1.99 20.70
N PHE A 35 -0.31 0.88 20.30
CA PHE A 35 -1.03 -0.36 20.01
C PHE A 35 -1.60 -1.03 21.25
N PHE A 36 -0.95 -0.87 22.41
CA PHE A 36 -1.47 -1.36 23.68
C PHE A 36 -2.74 -0.59 24.09
N GLU A 37 -2.73 0.73 24.00
CA GLU A 37 -3.89 1.58 24.27
C GLU A 37 -5.04 1.25 23.30
N ALA A 38 -4.78 1.18 22.02
CA ALA A 38 -5.79 0.78 21.03
C ALA A 38 -6.35 -0.62 21.29
N ALA A 39 -5.52 -1.59 21.72
CA ALA A 39 -6.01 -2.91 22.08
C ALA A 39 -6.95 -2.85 23.30
N ARG A 40 -6.61 -2.05 24.30
CA ARG A 40 -7.40 -1.89 25.53
C ARG A 40 -8.70 -1.12 25.35
N GLU A 41 -8.79 -0.25 24.37
CA GLU A 41 -10.08 0.37 23.98
C GLU A 41 -11.14 -0.70 23.68
N LYS A 42 -10.73 -1.79 23.02
CA LYS A 42 -11.64 -2.87 22.66
C LYS A 42 -11.72 -3.97 23.71
N PHE A 43 -10.61 -4.27 24.38
CA PHE A 43 -10.46 -5.31 25.39
C PHE A 43 -9.71 -4.77 26.60
N PRO A 44 -10.40 -4.12 27.55
CA PRO A 44 -9.77 -3.42 28.70
C PRO A 44 -8.91 -4.31 29.60
N ASN A 45 -9.13 -5.62 29.58
CA ASN A 45 -8.41 -6.59 30.40
C ASN A 45 -7.07 -7.04 29.84
N ILE A 46 -6.70 -6.61 28.62
CA ILE A 46 -5.38 -6.89 28.06
C ILE A 46 -4.31 -6.24 28.94
N THR A 47 -3.33 -7.03 29.35
CA THR A 47 -2.21 -6.59 30.20
C THR A 47 -0.88 -6.59 29.48
N ASP A 48 -0.71 -7.44 28.44
CA ASP A 48 0.53 -7.61 27.69
C ASP A 48 0.24 -8.01 26.24
N LEU A 49 0.69 -7.19 25.28
CA LEU A 49 0.55 -7.50 23.84
C LEU A 49 1.26 -8.80 23.43
N THR A 50 2.32 -9.19 24.15
CA THR A 50 3.03 -10.45 23.87
C THR A 50 2.25 -11.67 24.36
N ASN A 51 1.20 -11.48 25.16
CA ASN A 51 0.43 -12.54 25.78
C ASN A 51 -1.05 -12.57 25.36
N ILE A 52 -1.46 -11.76 24.38
CA ILE A 52 -2.86 -11.65 23.95
C ILE A 52 -3.48 -13.00 23.54
N HIS A 53 -2.68 -13.96 23.07
CA HIS A 53 -3.14 -15.30 22.70
C HIS A 53 -3.62 -16.13 23.91
N ALA A 54 -3.15 -15.80 25.12
CA ALA A 54 -3.58 -16.42 26.37
C ALA A 54 -4.65 -15.59 27.12
N GLU A 55 -4.67 -14.28 26.87
CA GLU A 55 -5.62 -13.36 27.52
C GLU A 55 -6.98 -13.27 26.81
N LEU A 56 -7.02 -13.64 25.50
CA LEU A 56 -8.22 -13.59 24.68
C LEU A 56 -8.60 -14.98 24.18
N SER A 57 -9.88 -15.22 24.10
CA SER A 57 -10.41 -16.44 23.46
C SER A 57 -10.12 -16.43 21.93
N VAL A 58 -10.18 -17.62 21.31
CA VAL A 58 -10.02 -17.81 19.88
C VAL A 58 -11.01 -16.98 19.06
N ASN A 59 -12.21 -16.71 19.60
CA ASN A 59 -13.25 -15.91 18.93
C ASN A 59 -13.00 -14.39 19.07
N GLU A 60 -12.25 -13.95 20.05
CA GLU A 60 -11.95 -12.54 20.30
C GLU A 60 -10.73 -12.05 19.49
N LEU A 61 -9.76 -12.92 19.26
CA LEU A 61 -8.54 -12.57 18.50
C LEU A 61 -8.83 -11.97 17.12
N PRO A 62 -9.75 -12.49 16.28
CA PRO A 62 -10.11 -11.85 15.02
C PRO A 62 -10.76 -10.48 15.19
N THR A 63 -11.47 -10.26 16.29
CA THR A 63 -12.09 -8.96 16.59
C THR A 63 -11.05 -7.94 17.02
N LEU A 64 -10.10 -8.32 17.87
CA LEU A 64 -8.94 -7.48 18.20
C LEU A 64 -8.16 -7.14 16.94
N ARG A 65 -7.85 -8.12 16.10
CA ARG A 65 -7.10 -7.90 14.86
C ARG A 65 -7.77 -6.86 13.98
N ARG A 66 -9.07 -6.98 13.70
CA ARG A 66 -9.81 -5.98 12.89
C ARG A 66 -9.79 -4.60 13.52
N HIS A 67 -9.90 -4.50 14.86
CA HIS A 67 -9.83 -3.24 15.57
C HIS A 67 -8.45 -2.57 15.42
N LEU A 68 -7.37 -3.32 15.62
CA LEU A 68 -6.00 -2.82 15.43
C LEU A 68 -5.66 -2.52 13.97
N GLU A 69 -6.19 -3.28 13.01
CA GLU A 69 -6.08 -2.96 11.58
C GLU A 69 -6.81 -1.65 11.25
N SER A 70 -7.96 -1.38 11.90
CA SER A 70 -8.68 -0.10 11.74
C SER A 70 -7.88 1.05 12.35
N PHE A 71 -7.30 0.87 13.52
CA PHE A 71 -6.39 1.84 14.14
C PHE A 71 -5.18 2.14 13.23
N ALA A 72 -4.51 1.10 12.70
CA ALA A 72 -3.36 1.26 11.80
C ALA A 72 -3.70 1.90 10.44
N ARG A 73 -4.99 2.04 10.12
CA ARG A 73 -5.50 2.74 8.93
C ARG A 73 -6.08 4.10 9.23
N SER A 74 -6.07 4.52 10.50
CA SER A 74 -6.54 5.85 10.85
C SER A 74 -5.65 6.93 10.25
N SER A 75 -6.22 8.08 9.97
CA SER A 75 -5.49 9.22 9.41
C SER A 75 -4.35 9.64 10.32
N GLU A 76 -4.61 9.68 11.62
CA GLU A 76 -3.65 10.06 12.64
C GLU A 76 -2.43 9.12 12.65
N PHE A 77 -2.67 7.82 12.63
CA PHE A 77 -1.59 6.82 12.60
C PHE A 77 -0.81 6.89 11.28
N CYS A 78 -1.50 7.07 10.15
CA CYS A 78 -0.85 7.21 8.85
C CYS A 78 0.06 8.44 8.77
N ILE A 79 -0.35 9.59 9.33
CA ILE A 79 0.48 10.81 9.41
C ILE A 79 1.72 10.56 10.29
N GLU A 80 1.55 9.87 11.41
CA GLU A 80 2.70 9.54 12.26
C GLU A 80 3.68 8.58 11.57
N VAL A 81 3.17 7.63 10.81
CA VAL A 81 4.02 6.74 10.00
C VAL A 81 4.74 7.51 8.91
N ASP A 82 4.14 8.53 8.30
CA ASP A 82 4.82 9.40 7.34
C ASP A 82 5.97 10.16 8.00
N ASN A 83 5.75 10.75 9.17
CA ASN A 83 6.80 11.41 9.94
C ASN A 83 7.92 10.44 10.33
N PHE A 84 7.57 9.23 10.74
CA PHE A 84 8.52 8.17 11.05
C PHE A 84 9.36 7.77 9.84
N VAL A 85 8.73 7.55 8.69
CA VAL A 85 9.43 7.24 7.43
C VAL A 85 10.34 8.40 7.04
N HIS A 86 9.85 9.64 7.14
CA HIS A 86 10.64 10.84 6.85
C HIS A 86 11.90 10.90 7.73
N ASP A 87 11.77 10.72 9.03
CA ASP A 87 12.92 10.72 9.95
C ASP A 87 13.93 9.62 9.59
N ILE A 88 13.45 8.41 9.26
CA ILE A 88 14.35 7.32 8.85
C ILE A 88 15.07 7.68 7.55
N VAL A 89 14.35 8.17 6.55
CA VAL A 89 14.94 8.53 5.26
C VAL A 89 16.02 9.60 5.43
N HIS A 90 15.72 10.66 6.17
CA HIS A 90 16.65 11.80 6.31
C HIS A 90 17.77 11.54 7.30
N THR A 91 17.53 10.82 8.41
CA THR A 91 18.54 10.63 9.44
C THR A 91 19.43 9.42 9.22
N GLN A 92 18.86 8.31 8.73
CA GLN A 92 19.56 7.04 8.60
C GLN A 92 20.03 6.73 7.17
N LEU A 93 19.41 7.36 6.19
CA LEU A 93 19.58 7.11 4.77
C LEU A 93 19.93 8.40 4.00
N GLY A 94 20.30 9.48 4.71
CA GLY A 94 20.57 10.82 4.15
C GLY A 94 21.65 10.89 3.07
N ASN A 95 22.37 9.79 2.80
CA ASN A 95 23.26 9.63 1.66
C ASN A 95 22.60 8.89 0.48
N SER A 96 21.30 8.64 0.54
CA SER A 96 20.59 8.07 -0.57
C SER A 96 20.52 9.05 -1.73
N LYS A 97 20.51 8.53 -2.96
CA LYS A 97 20.42 9.33 -4.19
C LYS A 97 19.12 10.17 -4.26
N TYR A 98 18.08 9.81 -3.47
CA TYR A 98 16.73 10.39 -3.56
C TYR A 98 16.10 10.64 -2.18
N PRO A 99 16.68 11.45 -1.30
CA PRO A 99 16.16 11.63 0.05
C PRO A 99 14.78 12.31 0.09
N ASP A 100 14.41 13.06 -0.96
CA ASP A 100 13.16 13.85 -1.02
C ASP A 100 12.17 13.35 -2.08
N GLU A 101 12.54 12.32 -2.85
CA GLU A 101 11.74 11.83 -3.98
C GLU A 101 11.30 10.39 -3.75
N TYR A 102 10.44 10.17 -2.77
CA TYR A 102 9.87 8.87 -2.47
C TYR A 102 8.36 8.96 -2.20
N LEU A 103 7.71 7.84 -2.38
CA LEU A 103 6.31 7.62 -2.03
C LEU A 103 6.22 6.60 -0.91
N VAL A 104 5.20 6.71 -0.07
CA VAL A 104 4.93 5.80 1.05
C VAL A 104 3.64 5.03 0.79
N GLN A 105 3.61 3.76 1.17
CA GLN A 105 2.39 2.96 1.12
C GLN A 105 1.26 3.65 1.91
N TYR A 106 0.05 3.66 1.33
CA TYR A 106 -1.10 4.36 1.91
C TYR A 106 -1.40 3.92 3.34
N THR A 107 -1.44 2.62 3.58
CA THR A 107 -1.76 2.07 4.89
C THR A 107 -0.73 1.03 5.29
N PRO A 108 -0.13 1.15 6.48
CA PRO A 108 0.79 0.12 7.00
C PRO A 108 0.13 -1.25 7.10
N GLY A 109 0.91 -2.29 6.85
CA GLY A 109 0.47 -3.66 7.00
C GLY A 109 0.67 -4.16 8.42
N LEU A 110 -0.39 -4.41 9.19
CA LEU A 110 -0.29 -5.01 10.54
C LEU A 110 -0.11 -6.52 10.46
N ARG A 111 0.78 -7.06 11.28
CA ARG A 111 1.02 -8.49 11.44
C ARG A 111 0.95 -8.89 12.91
N ILE A 112 0.15 -9.92 13.20
CA ILE A 112 0.03 -10.54 14.52
C ILE A 112 0.34 -12.02 14.36
N VAL A 113 1.42 -12.50 14.97
CA VAL A 113 1.88 -13.88 14.91
C VAL A 113 1.78 -14.48 16.30
N ILE A 114 0.77 -15.30 16.52
CA ILE A 114 0.53 -15.98 17.78
C ILE A 114 1.33 -17.30 17.87
N PRO A 115 1.66 -17.77 19.10
CA PRO A 115 2.36 -19.03 19.29
C PRO A 115 1.58 -20.24 18.78
N ASN A 116 2.32 -21.26 18.35
CA ASN A 116 1.79 -22.59 18.01
C ASN A 116 0.65 -22.57 16.97
N GLN A 117 0.61 -21.53 16.13
CA GLN A 117 -0.30 -21.49 15.00
C GLN A 117 0.06 -22.62 14.04
N GLN A 118 -0.81 -23.63 13.90
CA GLN A 118 -0.59 -24.74 12.98
C GLN A 118 -0.35 -24.23 11.54
N ALA A 119 0.45 -24.95 10.77
CA ALA A 119 0.87 -24.59 9.41
C ALA A 119 -0.26 -24.15 8.46
N LYS A 120 -1.49 -24.59 8.69
CA LYS A 120 -2.70 -24.19 7.92
C LYS A 120 -3.07 -22.72 8.08
N ASN A 121 -2.61 -22.06 9.15
CA ASN A 121 -2.89 -20.67 9.49
C ASN A 121 -1.64 -19.80 9.47
N ARG A 122 -0.54 -20.26 8.84
CA ARG A 122 0.66 -19.43 8.65
C ARG A 122 0.27 -18.14 7.95
N LEU A 123 0.54 -17.01 8.58
CA LEU A 123 0.18 -15.69 8.06
C LEU A 123 0.82 -15.40 6.72
N LEU A 124 2.06 -15.81 6.51
CA LEU A 124 2.77 -15.65 5.24
C LEU A 124 3.78 -16.78 5.05
N ASN A 125 3.58 -17.59 4.03
CA ASN A 125 4.60 -18.48 3.50
C ASN A 125 5.77 -17.67 2.94
N PHE A 126 6.92 -18.29 2.74
CA PHE A 126 8.03 -17.64 2.05
C PHE A 126 7.61 -17.21 0.65
N HIS A 127 7.92 -15.97 0.35
CA HIS A 127 7.59 -15.31 -0.91
C HIS A 127 8.54 -14.12 -1.15
N THR A 128 8.51 -13.59 -2.35
CA THR A 128 9.05 -12.25 -2.63
C THR A 128 7.91 -11.27 -2.81
N GLY A 129 8.16 -9.99 -2.58
CA GLY A 129 7.19 -8.95 -2.89
C GLY A 129 6.80 -8.93 -4.36
N TYR A 130 7.70 -9.30 -5.27
CA TYR A 130 7.43 -9.38 -6.71
C TYR A 130 6.30 -10.35 -7.04
N TRP A 131 6.21 -11.49 -6.35
CA TRP A 131 5.10 -12.44 -6.54
C TRP A 131 3.76 -11.89 -6.10
N THR A 132 3.79 -10.92 -5.19
CA THR A 132 2.59 -10.26 -4.69
C THR A 132 2.30 -8.92 -5.37
N GLY A 133 3.03 -8.59 -6.44
CA GLY A 133 2.80 -7.42 -7.30
C GLY A 133 3.49 -6.14 -6.85
N TYR A 134 4.54 -6.24 -6.01
CA TYR A 134 5.43 -5.10 -5.77
C TYR A 134 6.45 -4.96 -6.89
N ASP A 135 6.79 -3.73 -7.16
CA ASP A 135 7.71 -3.37 -8.21
C ASP A 135 9.17 -3.46 -7.74
N ASN A 136 10.08 -3.63 -8.69
CA ASN A 136 11.50 -3.66 -8.41
C ASN A 136 11.95 -2.31 -7.83
N GLY A 137 12.81 -2.36 -6.80
CA GLY A 137 13.27 -1.16 -6.08
C GLY A 137 12.35 -0.70 -4.95
N THR A 138 11.21 -1.36 -4.73
CA THR A 138 10.40 -1.14 -3.53
C THR A 138 11.10 -1.68 -2.30
N ASN A 139 11.26 -0.85 -1.28
CA ASN A 139 11.82 -1.23 0.01
C ASN A 139 10.73 -1.30 1.08
N THR A 140 10.97 -2.11 2.10
CA THR A 140 10.08 -2.24 3.25
C THR A 140 10.81 -1.81 4.51
N ILE A 141 10.17 -0.97 5.30
CA ILE A 141 10.50 -0.76 6.70
C ILE A 141 9.59 -1.67 7.51
N TRP A 142 10.16 -2.69 8.12
CA TRP A 142 9.45 -3.60 9.01
C TRP A 142 9.76 -3.25 10.45
N THR A 143 8.75 -2.90 11.22
CA THR A 143 8.88 -2.35 12.57
C THR A 143 8.14 -3.24 13.56
N PRO A 144 8.82 -3.87 14.52
CA PRO A 144 8.21 -4.64 15.56
C PRO A 144 7.55 -3.71 16.60
N ILE A 145 6.35 -4.08 17.03
CA ILE A 145 5.60 -3.48 18.14
C ILE A 145 5.94 -4.22 19.44
N THR A 146 6.26 -5.49 19.33
CA THR A 146 6.80 -6.34 20.40
C THR A 146 8.12 -6.94 19.92
N ASP A 147 9.07 -7.24 20.80
CA ASP A 147 10.35 -7.81 20.41
C ASP A 147 10.18 -9.02 19.48
N ALA A 148 10.98 -9.05 18.43
CA ALA A 148 10.98 -10.09 17.40
C ALA A 148 12.30 -10.85 17.44
N TYR A 149 12.24 -12.15 17.72
CA TYR A 149 13.40 -13.01 17.91
C TYR A 149 13.04 -14.47 17.63
N ASP A 150 14.05 -15.30 17.40
CA ASP A 150 13.91 -16.73 17.20
C ASP A 150 12.77 -17.08 16.21
N THR A 151 11.85 -17.93 16.57
CA THR A 151 10.76 -18.39 15.68
C THR A 151 9.55 -17.44 15.60
N ASN A 152 9.47 -16.41 16.44
CA ASN A 152 8.38 -15.44 16.33
C ASN A 152 8.64 -14.33 15.30
N THR A 153 9.87 -14.22 14.79
CA THR A 153 10.27 -13.16 13.87
C THR A 153 10.04 -13.50 12.40
N MET A 154 10.35 -12.54 11.53
CA MET A 154 10.46 -12.76 10.09
C MET A 154 11.79 -13.42 9.77
N TYR A 155 11.77 -14.35 8.83
CA TYR A 155 12.96 -14.98 8.26
C TYR A 155 13.24 -14.40 6.87
N VAL A 156 14.51 -14.21 6.53
CA VAL A 156 14.91 -13.63 5.25
C VAL A 156 16.11 -14.40 4.68
N THR A 157 16.27 -14.39 3.38
CA THR A 157 17.48 -14.84 2.68
C THR A 157 18.28 -13.64 2.17
N ASP A 158 19.57 -13.80 1.89
CA ASP A 158 20.34 -12.77 1.18
C ASP A 158 19.88 -12.62 -0.27
N TRP A 159 20.37 -11.56 -0.91
CA TRP A 159 19.98 -11.22 -2.27
C TRP A 159 20.35 -12.31 -3.29
N ASP A 160 21.58 -12.80 -3.24
CA ASP A 160 22.08 -13.79 -4.21
C ASP A 160 21.35 -15.13 -4.05
N THR A 161 21.15 -15.57 -2.80
CA THR A 161 20.36 -16.77 -2.49
C THR A 161 18.92 -16.62 -2.94
N SER A 162 18.30 -15.47 -2.70
CA SER A 162 16.92 -15.18 -3.18
C SER A 162 16.81 -15.33 -4.67
N HIS A 163 17.74 -14.75 -5.43
CA HIS A 163 17.74 -14.80 -6.89
C HIS A 163 18.02 -16.19 -7.45
N ALA A 164 18.99 -16.89 -6.88
CA ALA A 164 19.30 -18.26 -7.28
C ALA A 164 18.08 -19.18 -7.08
N LEU A 165 17.43 -19.08 -5.92
CA LEU A 165 16.20 -19.85 -5.63
C LEU A 165 15.04 -19.44 -6.55
N MET A 166 14.81 -18.16 -6.79
CA MET A 166 13.75 -17.71 -7.70
C MET A 166 13.93 -18.29 -9.11
N LYS A 167 15.17 -18.33 -9.63
CA LYS A 167 15.46 -18.96 -10.93
C LYS A 167 15.10 -20.44 -10.92
N GLN A 168 15.51 -21.18 -9.88
CA GLN A 168 15.19 -22.61 -9.78
C GLN A 168 13.69 -22.85 -9.59
N ILE A 169 13.02 -22.08 -8.72
CA ILE A 169 11.58 -22.17 -8.51
C ILE A 169 10.82 -22.06 -9.83
N HIS A 170 11.18 -21.09 -10.66
CA HIS A 170 10.48 -20.84 -11.93
C HIS A 170 10.89 -21.82 -13.02
N SER A 171 12.16 -22.20 -13.14
CA SER A 171 12.61 -23.12 -14.18
C SER A 171 12.14 -24.56 -13.96
N GLU A 172 12.03 -24.98 -12.70
CA GLU A 172 11.66 -26.31 -12.31
C GLU A 172 10.18 -26.43 -11.87
N ASN A 173 9.43 -25.31 -11.84
CA ASN A 173 8.03 -25.26 -11.38
C ASN A 173 7.81 -25.89 -9.99
N TRP A 174 8.57 -25.42 -9.00
CA TRP A 174 8.51 -25.99 -7.67
C TRP A 174 7.14 -25.86 -7.02
N PRO A 175 6.64 -26.92 -6.37
CA PRO A 175 5.43 -26.81 -5.55
C PRO A 175 5.69 -25.99 -4.29
N MET A 176 4.65 -25.39 -3.74
CA MET A 176 4.74 -24.51 -2.56
C MET A 176 5.45 -25.19 -1.36
N SER A 177 5.24 -26.50 -1.16
CA SER A 177 5.90 -27.26 -0.10
C SER A 177 7.44 -27.30 -0.25
N LYS A 178 7.95 -27.46 -1.48
CA LYS A 178 9.38 -27.42 -1.78
C LYS A 178 9.93 -26.03 -1.60
N ILE A 179 9.23 -25.01 -2.09
CA ILE A 179 9.62 -23.59 -1.89
C ILE A 179 9.77 -23.32 -0.40
N GLN A 180 8.76 -23.68 0.39
CA GLN A 180 8.76 -23.44 1.82
C GLN A 180 9.96 -24.12 2.51
N ALA A 181 10.16 -25.41 2.25
CA ALA A 181 11.24 -26.18 2.86
C ALA A 181 12.65 -25.63 2.53
N GLU A 182 12.88 -25.28 1.27
CA GLU A 182 14.18 -24.75 0.86
C GLU A 182 14.43 -23.35 1.39
N CYS A 183 13.40 -22.48 1.40
CA CYS A 183 13.55 -21.16 2.01
C CYS A 183 13.80 -21.24 3.52
N GLU A 184 13.10 -22.11 4.25
CA GLU A 184 13.35 -22.35 5.68
C GLU A 184 14.81 -22.80 5.93
N ARG A 185 15.34 -23.67 5.07
CA ARG A 185 16.69 -24.21 5.21
C ARG A 185 17.81 -23.16 5.06
N VAL A 186 17.61 -22.17 4.21
CA VAL A 186 18.66 -21.19 3.85
C VAL A 186 18.44 -19.80 4.42
N SER A 187 17.30 -19.54 5.06
CA SER A 187 16.98 -18.26 5.66
C SER A 187 17.46 -18.18 7.11
N TRP A 188 17.52 -16.97 7.62
CA TRP A 188 17.85 -16.72 9.03
C TRP A 188 16.81 -15.77 9.66
N PRO A 189 16.63 -15.85 11.00
CA PRO A 189 15.74 -14.97 11.73
C PRO A 189 16.25 -13.52 11.73
N VAL A 190 15.35 -12.59 11.48
CA VAL A 190 15.62 -11.16 11.60
C VAL A 190 15.29 -10.72 13.02
N GLU A 191 16.27 -10.76 13.92
CA GLU A 191 16.08 -10.33 15.30
C GLU A 191 16.06 -8.81 15.41
N VAL A 192 14.97 -8.24 15.84
CA VAL A 192 14.74 -6.79 15.97
C VAL A 192 14.01 -6.50 17.28
N LYS A 193 14.57 -5.59 18.06
CA LYS A 193 13.95 -5.14 19.33
C LYS A 193 13.03 -3.94 19.09
N VAL A 194 12.15 -3.72 20.04
CA VAL A 194 11.40 -2.46 20.13
C VAL A 194 12.38 -1.28 20.13
N GLY A 195 12.12 -0.24 19.35
CA GLY A 195 13.05 0.87 19.11
C GLY A 195 13.98 0.66 17.90
N GLU A 196 13.86 -0.49 17.25
CA GLU A 196 14.57 -0.79 16.01
C GLU A 196 13.57 -1.17 14.89
N SER A 197 13.97 -0.96 13.65
CA SER A 197 13.27 -1.45 12.46
C SER A 197 14.24 -2.18 11.54
N TYR A 198 13.72 -3.01 10.66
CA TYR A 198 14.51 -3.69 9.65
C TYR A 198 14.09 -3.23 8.26
N LEU A 199 15.08 -2.81 7.49
CA LEU A 199 14.91 -2.32 6.13
C LEU A 199 15.39 -3.38 5.14
N PHE A 200 14.54 -3.75 4.18
CA PHE A 200 14.90 -4.73 3.15
C PHE A 200 14.16 -4.48 1.84
N ASN A 201 14.76 -4.94 0.74
CA ASN A 201 14.15 -4.89 -0.58
C ASN A 201 13.14 -6.03 -0.76
N GLN A 202 12.04 -5.73 -1.48
CA GLN A 202 10.97 -6.70 -1.76
C GLN A 202 11.41 -7.90 -2.62
N GLY A 203 12.60 -7.86 -3.23
CA GLY A 203 13.20 -8.98 -3.95
C GLY A 203 13.70 -10.11 -3.07
N HIS A 204 13.94 -9.87 -1.78
CA HIS A 204 14.33 -10.94 -0.86
C HIS A 204 13.21 -11.94 -0.65
N LEU A 205 13.56 -13.22 -0.67
CA LEU A 205 12.67 -14.27 -0.16
C LEU A 205 12.57 -14.13 1.34
N HIS A 206 11.36 -13.92 1.83
CA HIS A 206 11.08 -13.73 3.25
C HIS A 206 9.76 -14.38 3.63
N GLY A 207 9.64 -14.74 4.89
CA GLY A 207 8.44 -15.43 5.39
C GLY A 207 8.47 -15.62 6.91
N ASN A 208 7.54 -16.41 7.40
CA ASN A 208 7.50 -16.80 8.80
C ASN A 208 7.57 -18.31 8.94
N VAL A 209 8.22 -18.76 9.99
CA VAL A 209 8.15 -20.15 10.47
C VAL A 209 7.09 -20.28 11.56
N ASN A 210 6.85 -21.48 12.06
CA ASN A 210 5.95 -21.66 13.21
C ASN A 210 6.54 -20.97 14.45
N ASN A 211 5.72 -20.16 15.11
CA ASN A 211 6.14 -19.44 16.31
C ASN A 211 6.12 -20.40 17.53
N GLU A 212 7.29 -20.79 18.02
CA GLU A 212 7.47 -21.71 19.15
C GLU A 212 7.95 -20.99 20.42
N THR A 213 8.05 -19.66 20.40
CA THR A 213 8.57 -18.88 21.55
C THR A 213 7.60 -18.76 22.72
N GLY A 214 6.35 -19.17 22.56
CA GLY A 214 5.31 -18.95 23.56
C GLY A 214 4.90 -17.49 23.72
N ARG A 215 5.34 -16.58 22.84
CA ARG A 215 5.00 -15.15 22.85
C ARG A 215 4.41 -14.69 21.53
N THR A 216 3.36 -13.87 21.59
CA THR A 216 2.83 -13.21 20.39
C THR A 216 3.79 -12.14 19.91
N ARG A 217 4.05 -12.11 18.61
CA ARG A 217 4.74 -11.00 17.95
C ARG A 217 3.73 -10.14 17.22
N MET A 218 3.83 -8.83 17.44
CA MET A 218 3.12 -7.81 16.67
C MET A 218 4.13 -6.94 15.94
N SER A 219 3.83 -6.58 14.71
CA SER A 219 4.67 -5.68 13.89
C SER A 219 3.81 -5.00 12.83
N PHE A 220 4.25 -3.87 12.35
CA PHE A 220 3.74 -3.32 11.09
C PHE A 220 4.85 -3.19 10.06
N ASP A 221 4.45 -3.12 8.82
CA ASP A 221 5.35 -2.90 7.69
C ASP A 221 4.80 -1.78 6.79
N VAL A 222 5.70 -0.95 6.27
CA VAL A 222 5.38 0.11 5.32
C VAL A 222 6.35 0.04 4.15
N ARG A 223 5.85 0.22 2.93
CA ARG A 223 6.68 0.21 1.72
C ARG A 223 6.99 1.64 1.31
N ILE A 224 8.21 1.78 0.83
CA ILE A 224 8.74 3.01 0.26
C ILE A 224 9.07 2.72 -1.20
N ALA A 225 8.61 3.58 -2.09
CA ALA A 225 8.90 3.52 -3.51
C ALA A 225 9.65 4.78 -3.94
N HIS A 226 10.82 4.61 -4.57
CA HIS A 226 11.60 5.71 -5.10
C HIS A 226 11.06 6.16 -6.46
N ARG A 227 11.39 7.40 -6.86
CA ARG A 227 11.00 7.97 -8.15
C ARG A 227 11.41 7.12 -9.35
N ASP A 228 12.56 6.46 -9.30
CA ASP A 228 13.10 5.67 -10.43
C ASP A 228 12.41 4.31 -10.61
N ILE A 229 11.43 3.95 -9.77
CA ILE A 229 10.71 2.69 -9.87
C ILE A 229 9.77 2.72 -11.08
N GLU A 230 9.76 1.65 -11.86
CA GLU A 230 8.72 1.40 -12.86
C GLU A 230 7.48 0.84 -12.16
N PHE A 231 6.47 1.68 -11.98
CA PHE A 231 5.24 1.27 -11.32
C PHE A 231 4.40 0.36 -12.23
N GLY A 232 4.04 -0.80 -11.70
CA GLY A 232 3.12 -1.73 -12.35
C GLY A 232 1.68 -1.55 -11.88
N ARG A 233 1.16 -2.55 -11.17
CA ARG A 233 -0.22 -2.52 -10.66
C ARG A 233 -0.41 -1.62 -9.44
N ARG A 234 0.65 -1.37 -8.69
CA ARG A 234 0.62 -0.55 -7.47
C ARG A 234 1.06 0.87 -7.83
N ARG A 235 0.10 1.72 -8.12
CA ARG A 235 0.34 3.05 -8.70
C ARG A 235 0.44 4.13 -7.62
N PRO A 236 1.18 5.23 -7.92
CA PRO A 236 1.08 6.46 -7.16
C PRO A 236 -0.37 6.93 -7.05
N GLY A 237 -0.76 7.42 -5.88
CA GLY A 237 -2.12 7.86 -5.62
C GLY A 237 -3.08 6.74 -5.17
N SER A 238 -2.93 5.51 -5.67
CA SER A 238 -3.82 4.40 -5.27
C SER A 238 -3.21 3.52 -4.18
N PHE A 239 -1.97 3.07 -4.37
CA PHE A 239 -1.26 2.25 -3.39
C PHE A 239 -0.20 3.03 -2.62
N TYR A 240 0.46 3.96 -3.30
CA TYR A 240 1.45 4.85 -2.73
C TYR A 240 0.94 6.28 -2.68
N ARG A 241 1.25 7.00 -1.61
CA ARG A 241 0.97 8.43 -1.45
C ARG A 241 2.25 9.24 -1.28
N ILE A 242 2.16 10.53 -1.54
CA ILE A 242 3.19 11.49 -1.18
C ILE A 242 3.15 11.65 0.34
N PRO A 243 4.29 11.51 1.06
CA PRO A 243 4.34 11.69 2.50
C PRO A 243 3.81 13.07 2.91
N ASN A 244 3.12 13.12 4.05
CA ASN A 244 2.56 14.35 4.61
C ASN A 244 1.66 15.15 3.63
N SER A 245 1.16 14.51 2.57
CA SER A 245 0.13 15.14 1.75
C SER A 245 -1.17 15.22 2.58
N GLU A 246 -1.70 16.42 2.74
CA GLU A 246 -2.93 16.68 3.52
C GLU A 246 -4.20 16.04 2.94
N ASN A 247 -4.08 15.40 1.78
CA ASN A 247 -5.21 14.81 1.07
C ASN A 247 -5.48 13.35 1.46
N LEU A 248 -5.70 13.14 2.75
CA LEU A 248 -6.47 12.00 3.16
C LEU A 248 -7.93 12.29 2.80
N PHE A 249 -8.54 11.35 2.08
CA PHE A 249 -9.92 11.47 1.63
C PHE A 249 -10.85 11.89 2.76
N ASP A 250 -11.36 13.10 2.68
CA ASP A 250 -12.40 13.60 3.57
C ASP A 250 -13.76 13.51 2.87
N LYS A 251 -14.54 12.48 3.21
CA LYS A 251 -15.90 12.30 2.68
C LYS A 251 -16.83 13.47 2.99
N ASN A 252 -16.49 14.34 3.96
CA ASN A 252 -17.29 15.52 4.29
C ASN A 252 -17.15 16.63 3.23
N LYS A 253 -16.10 16.56 2.41
CA LYS A 253 -15.94 17.45 1.24
C LYS A 253 -16.89 17.11 0.09
N ILE A 254 -17.54 15.95 0.12
CA ILE A 254 -18.48 15.53 -0.94
C ILE A 254 -19.78 16.32 -0.82
N ASP A 255 -20.08 17.07 -1.85
CA ASP A 255 -21.36 17.77 -1.99
C ASP A 255 -22.43 16.78 -2.48
N LYS A 256 -23.25 16.31 -1.54
CA LYS A 256 -24.30 15.31 -1.81
C LYS A 256 -25.47 15.85 -2.63
N ASP A 257 -25.60 17.16 -2.75
CA ASP A 257 -26.68 17.83 -3.48
C ASP A 257 -26.37 17.98 -4.97
N LYS A 258 -25.18 17.59 -5.42
CA LYS A 258 -24.81 17.56 -6.84
C LYS A 258 -25.50 16.42 -7.58
N ASN A 259 -25.68 16.62 -8.88
CA ASN A 259 -26.09 15.56 -9.79
C ASN A 259 -24.91 14.64 -10.09
N TRP A 260 -24.85 13.53 -9.38
CA TRP A 260 -23.76 12.59 -9.49
C TRP A 260 -23.92 11.63 -10.66
N LEU A 261 -22.84 11.47 -11.41
CA LEU A 261 -22.71 10.43 -12.42
C LEU A 261 -21.45 9.60 -12.19
N VAL A 262 -21.45 8.37 -12.65
CA VAL A 262 -20.29 7.50 -12.72
C VAL A 262 -19.80 7.45 -14.16
N PHE A 263 -18.52 7.70 -14.37
CA PHE A 263 -17.92 7.76 -15.70
C PHE A 263 -16.72 6.85 -15.84
N VAL A 264 -16.65 6.11 -16.96
CA VAL A 264 -15.53 5.20 -17.26
C VAL A 264 -15.08 5.42 -18.70
N SER A 265 -13.77 5.62 -18.90
CA SER A 265 -13.21 5.64 -20.25
C SER A 265 -12.98 4.21 -20.75
N PRO A 266 -13.57 3.78 -21.88
CA PRO A 266 -13.41 2.42 -22.40
C PRO A 266 -12.09 2.20 -23.14
N ASN A 267 -11.34 3.25 -23.43
CA ASN A 267 -10.16 3.21 -24.29
C ASN A 267 -8.84 3.17 -23.49
N ASP A 268 -8.89 2.84 -22.20
CA ASP A 268 -7.76 2.90 -21.32
C ASP A 268 -7.22 1.50 -20.96
N GLU A 269 -5.91 1.41 -20.77
CA GLU A 269 -5.24 0.22 -20.22
C GLU A 269 -5.85 -0.24 -18.89
N TYR A 270 -6.43 0.69 -18.12
CA TYR A 270 -7.10 0.38 -16.87
C TYR A 270 -8.25 -0.62 -17.05
N ILE A 271 -9.05 -0.48 -18.12
CA ILE A 271 -10.18 -1.39 -18.42
C ILE A 271 -9.70 -2.77 -18.86
N ASN A 272 -8.51 -2.85 -19.43
CA ASN A 272 -7.90 -4.14 -19.78
C ASN A 272 -7.53 -4.98 -18.55
N MET A 273 -7.52 -4.39 -17.34
CA MET A 273 -7.19 -5.10 -16.10
C MET A 273 -8.39 -5.77 -15.42
N ALA A 274 -9.61 -5.33 -15.72
CA ALA A 274 -10.82 -5.93 -15.14
C ALA A 274 -12.02 -5.84 -16.11
N PRO A 275 -12.90 -6.84 -16.17
CA PRO A 275 -14.13 -6.76 -16.94
C PRO A 275 -14.95 -5.53 -16.54
N TYR A 276 -15.55 -4.86 -17.52
CA TYR A 276 -16.31 -3.62 -17.34
C TYR A 276 -17.41 -3.70 -16.27
N PHE A 277 -18.11 -4.83 -16.17
CA PHE A 277 -19.14 -5.01 -15.15
C PHE A 277 -18.56 -5.02 -13.72
N MET A 278 -17.33 -5.54 -13.53
CA MET A 278 -16.66 -5.52 -12.23
C MET A 278 -16.25 -4.10 -11.82
N ILE A 279 -15.83 -3.30 -12.78
CA ILE A 279 -15.51 -1.87 -12.54
C ILE A 279 -16.79 -1.15 -12.11
N ARG A 280 -17.90 -1.40 -12.79
CA ARG A 280 -19.19 -0.84 -12.42
C ARG A 280 -19.62 -1.21 -10.99
N GLU A 281 -19.60 -2.49 -10.65
CA GLU A 281 -19.97 -2.96 -9.31
C GLU A 281 -19.04 -2.36 -8.22
N TYR A 282 -17.77 -2.27 -8.52
CA TYR A 282 -16.79 -1.61 -7.64
C TYR A 282 -17.18 -0.14 -7.40
N LEU A 283 -17.40 0.64 -8.46
CA LEU A 283 -17.76 2.06 -8.36
C LEU A 283 -19.08 2.27 -7.63
N MET A 284 -20.09 1.46 -7.92
CA MET A 284 -21.40 1.54 -7.24
C MET A 284 -21.28 1.21 -5.75
N SER A 285 -20.51 0.18 -5.41
CA SER A 285 -20.21 -0.17 -4.01
C SER A 285 -19.46 0.95 -3.30
N TRP A 286 -18.46 1.53 -3.95
CA TRP A 286 -17.70 2.65 -3.41
C TRP A 286 -18.59 3.88 -3.19
N CYS A 287 -19.42 4.27 -4.15
CA CYS A 287 -20.40 5.36 -4.01
C CYS A 287 -21.32 5.15 -2.81
N ALA A 288 -21.78 3.92 -2.61
CA ALA A 288 -22.62 3.59 -1.45
C ALA A 288 -21.91 3.80 -0.12
N THR A 289 -20.60 3.50 -0.03
CA THR A 289 -19.81 3.68 1.21
C THR A 289 -19.64 5.13 1.62
N ILE A 290 -19.63 6.05 0.65
CA ILE A 290 -19.48 7.50 0.87
C ILE A 290 -20.81 8.26 0.84
N GLY A 291 -21.93 7.55 0.60
CA GLY A 291 -23.27 8.11 0.62
C GLY A 291 -23.66 8.88 -0.66
N ILE A 292 -22.96 8.65 -1.77
CA ILE A 292 -23.34 9.15 -3.09
C ILE A 292 -24.36 8.19 -3.73
N ARG A 293 -25.38 8.74 -4.36
CA ARG A 293 -26.31 7.98 -5.22
C ARG A 293 -26.20 8.52 -6.64
N PRO A 294 -25.44 7.87 -7.52
CA PRO A 294 -25.34 8.31 -8.90
C PRO A 294 -26.68 8.24 -9.60
N ASN A 295 -27.05 9.33 -10.26
CA ASN A 295 -28.28 9.43 -11.06
C ASN A 295 -28.07 8.88 -12.47
N GLU A 296 -26.83 8.87 -12.93
CA GLU A 296 -26.45 8.51 -14.29
C GLU A 296 -25.18 7.64 -14.28
N TRP A 297 -25.14 6.70 -15.22
CA TRP A 297 -23.98 5.93 -15.57
C TRP A 297 -23.64 6.23 -17.03
N SER A 298 -22.40 6.60 -17.30
CA SER A 298 -21.92 6.87 -18.66
C SER A 298 -20.53 6.34 -18.90
N ASN A 299 -20.23 6.12 -20.16
CA ASN A 299 -18.88 5.86 -20.64
C ASN A 299 -18.64 6.69 -21.90
N GLU A 300 -17.39 6.96 -22.19
CA GLU A 300 -17.00 7.66 -23.40
C GLU A 300 -17.30 6.81 -24.66
N TYR A 301 -17.38 7.46 -25.82
CA TYR A 301 -17.43 6.75 -27.09
C TYR A 301 -16.14 5.99 -27.34
N HIS A 302 -16.26 4.79 -27.85
CA HIS A 302 -15.13 3.98 -28.25
C HIS A 302 -14.28 4.75 -29.27
N GLU A 303 -12.96 4.73 -29.12
CA GLU A 303 -12.00 5.40 -30.01
C GLU A 303 -12.03 6.94 -30.02
N CYS A 304 -12.82 7.57 -29.14
CA CYS A 304 -12.84 9.04 -28.99
C CYS A 304 -11.83 9.50 -27.95
N ASN A 305 -10.59 9.74 -28.37
CA ASN A 305 -9.51 10.14 -27.46
C ASN A 305 -9.64 11.58 -26.91
N TRP A 306 -10.54 12.40 -27.47
CA TRP A 306 -10.81 13.77 -26.97
C TRP A 306 -11.97 13.86 -25.96
N MET A 307 -12.56 12.72 -25.60
CA MET A 307 -13.55 12.55 -24.53
C MET A 307 -14.73 13.57 -24.55
N PRO A 308 -15.49 13.67 -25.65
CA PRO A 308 -16.51 14.70 -25.82
C PRO A 308 -17.69 14.60 -24.82
N LYS A 309 -18.07 13.39 -24.42
CA LYS A 309 -19.12 13.22 -23.41
C LYS A 309 -18.68 13.71 -22.05
N LEU A 310 -17.44 13.41 -21.66
CA LEU A 310 -16.88 13.85 -20.39
C LEU A 310 -16.83 15.38 -20.33
N LEU A 311 -16.35 16.03 -21.39
CA LEU A 311 -16.30 17.49 -21.47
C LEU A 311 -17.70 18.12 -21.40
N ASP A 312 -18.71 17.51 -22.02
CA ASP A 312 -20.12 17.95 -21.91
C ASP A 312 -20.60 17.84 -20.46
N PHE A 313 -20.30 16.73 -19.75
CA PHE A 313 -20.68 16.57 -18.35
C PHE A 313 -19.99 17.60 -17.43
N ILE A 314 -18.72 17.88 -17.64
CA ILE A 314 -17.96 18.88 -16.87
C ILE A 314 -18.56 20.28 -17.07
N SER A 315 -19.07 20.58 -18.26
CA SER A 315 -19.69 21.87 -18.55
C SER A 315 -21.07 22.07 -17.90
N ARG A 316 -21.68 20.98 -17.40
CA ARG A 316 -23.01 21.06 -16.75
C ARG A 316 -22.85 21.61 -15.32
N LYS A 317 -23.70 22.54 -14.95
CA LYS A 317 -23.74 23.12 -13.61
C LYS A 317 -24.18 22.08 -12.56
N ASN A 318 -23.64 22.22 -11.37
CA ASN A 318 -24.00 21.39 -10.21
C ASN A 318 -23.83 19.89 -10.45
N THR A 319 -22.72 19.50 -11.10
CA THR A 319 -22.40 18.10 -11.44
C THR A 319 -21.29 17.57 -10.55
N GLY A 320 -21.39 16.29 -10.21
CA GLY A 320 -20.31 15.53 -9.61
C GLY A 320 -20.02 14.29 -10.45
N ILE A 321 -18.76 13.95 -10.67
CA ILE A 321 -18.37 12.81 -11.50
C ILE A 321 -17.45 11.89 -10.71
N VAL A 322 -17.79 10.60 -10.67
CA VAL A 322 -17.01 9.56 -10.04
C VAL A 322 -16.27 8.75 -11.11
N PHE A 323 -14.96 8.66 -10.97
CA PHE A 323 -14.06 7.88 -11.82
C PHE A 323 -13.43 6.72 -11.06
N PRO A 324 -13.05 5.65 -11.75
CA PRO A 324 -12.27 4.59 -11.12
C PRO A 324 -10.90 5.09 -10.65
N SER A 325 -10.19 5.89 -11.44
CA SER A 325 -8.81 6.33 -11.16
C SER A 325 -8.44 7.59 -11.95
N ILE A 326 -7.47 8.37 -11.42
CA ILE A 326 -6.83 9.49 -12.16
C ILE A 326 -6.15 9.01 -13.45
N TYR A 327 -5.89 7.72 -13.58
CA TYR A 327 -5.26 7.10 -14.75
C TYR A 327 -6.30 6.64 -15.79
N ASN A 328 -7.60 6.77 -15.52
CA ASN A 328 -8.67 6.31 -16.43
C ASN A 328 -9.05 7.38 -17.49
N PHE A 329 -8.06 7.87 -18.22
CA PHE A 329 -8.27 8.87 -19.28
C PHE A 329 -7.43 8.57 -20.51
N SER A 330 -8.03 8.67 -21.71
CA SER A 330 -7.33 8.56 -23.00
C SER A 330 -6.61 9.86 -23.41
N LEU A 331 -6.82 10.96 -22.68
CA LEU A 331 -6.23 12.27 -22.96
C LEU A 331 -4.74 12.33 -22.60
N PRO A 332 -3.92 13.11 -23.30
CA PRO A 332 -2.61 13.51 -22.85
C PRO A 332 -2.63 14.19 -21.46
N ILE A 333 -1.56 14.10 -20.69
CA ILE A 333 -1.51 14.63 -19.31
C ILE A 333 -1.85 16.12 -19.25
N SER A 334 -1.30 16.92 -20.19
CA SER A 334 -1.59 18.36 -20.23
C SER A 334 -3.08 18.66 -20.42
N GLU A 335 -3.75 17.85 -21.23
CA GLU A 335 -5.19 17.99 -21.47
C GLU A 335 -6.01 17.51 -20.27
N ARG A 336 -5.58 16.43 -19.59
CA ARG A 336 -6.21 16.00 -18.31
C ARG A 336 -6.17 17.12 -17.28
N ILE A 337 -5.01 17.75 -17.11
CA ILE A 337 -4.82 18.85 -16.16
C ILE A 337 -5.70 20.07 -16.54
N SER A 338 -5.79 20.40 -17.83
CA SER A 338 -6.71 21.45 -18.29
C SER A 338 -8.16 21.12 -17.95
N MET A 339 -8.58 19.90 -18.23
CA MET A 339 -9.92 19.40 -17.93
C MET A 339 -10.26 19.47 -16.43
N PHE A 340 -9.30 19.14 -15.55
CA PHE A 340 -9.52 19.27 -14.11
C PHE A 340 -9.69 20.73 -13.65
N LYS A 341 -8.97 21.67 -14.28
CA LYS A 341 -9.18 23.11 -14.04
C LYS A 341 -10.55 23.55 -14.53
N ASP A 342 -10.95 23.13 -15.73
CA ASP A 342 -12.26 23.44 -16.28
C ASP A 342 -13.39 22.89 -15.38
N ALA A 343 -13.17 21.73 -14.75
CA ALA A 343 -14.12 21.18 -13.80
C ALA A 343 -14.26 22.08 -12.55
N LEU A 344 -13.15 22.56 -11.98
CA LEU A 344 -13.19 23.49 -10.86
C LEU A 344 -13.90 24.80 -11.24
N ASP A 345 -13.58 25.38 -12.39
CA ASP A 345 -14.18 26.61 -12.88
C ASP A 345 -15.70 26.50 -13.11
N ASN A 346 -16.18 25.30 -13.48
CA ASN A 346 -17.60 24.99 -13.64
C ASN A 346 -18.30 24.49 -12.36
N ASN A 347 -17.61 24.51 -11.22
CA ASN A 347 -18.11 23.94 -9.97
C ASN A 347 -18.54 22.45 -10.13
N CYS A 348 -17.81 21.70 -10.94
CA CYS A 348 -17.96 20.27 -11.11
C CYS A 348 -16.99 19.53 -10.19
N GLN A 349 -17.50 18.74 -9.25
CA GLN A 349 -16.67 17.99 -8.32
C GLN A 349 -16.25 16.65 -8.94
N LEU A 350 -14.93 16.38 -8.97
CA LEU A 350 -14.41 15.13 -9.51
C LEU A 350 -13.90 14.24 -8.37
N VAL A 351 -14.24 12.96 -8.42
CA VAL A 351 -13.88 11.99 -7.39
C VAL A 351 -13.24 10.77 -8.04
N PHE A 352 -12.10 10.33 -7.49
CA PHE A 352 -11.31 9.20 -7.97
C PHE A 352 -11.25 8.12 -6.90
N CYS A 353 -11.84 6.97 -7.21
CA CYS A 353 -12.07 5.91 -6.22
C CYS A 353 -10.78 5.24 -5.76
N ASP A 354 -9.89 4.87 -6.68
CA ASP A 354 -8.66 4.15 -6.37
C ASP A 354 -7.69 4.99 -5.54
N GLU A 355 -7.63 6.30 -5.83
CA GLU A 355 -6.76 7.24 -5.14
C GLU A 355 -7.41 7.81 -3.88
N ASN A 356 -8.70 7.53 -3.64
CA ASN A 356 -9.47 8.22 -2.61
C ASN A 356 -9.27 9.73 -2.66
N LEU A 357 -9.43 10.32 -3.84
CA LEU A 357 -9.12 11.72 -4.09
C LEU A 357 -10.36 12.47 -4.56
N ILE A 358 -10.53 13.67 -4.05
CA ILE A 358 -11.54 14.63 -4.51
C ILE A 358 -10.81 15.84 -5.05
N ILE A 359 -11.15 16.29 -6.26
CA ILE A 359 -10.72 17.59 -6.75
C ILE A 359 -11.75 18.63 -6.33
N ASP A 360 -11.33 19.50 -5.44
CA ASP A 360 -12.13 20.58 -4.86
C ASP A 360 -11.38 21.92 -4.90
N THR A 361 -10.05 21.86 -5.02
CA THR A 361 -9.15 23.00 -5.04
C THR A 361 -8.06 22.85 -6.10
N ALA A 362 -7.36 23.94 -6.39
CA ALA A 362 -6.19 23.93 -7.27
C ALA A 362 -5.03 23.07 -6.71
N ASP A 363 -4.90 23.00 -5.38
CA ASP A 363 -3.86 22.21 -4.71
C ASP A 363 -4.05 20.71 -4.94
N ASP A 364 -5.30 20.25 -5.05
CA ASP A 364 -5.61 18.85 -5.39
C ASP A 364 -5.08 18.50 -6.78
N ILE A 365 -5.13 19.42 -7.73
CA ILE A 365 -4.56 19.23 -9.07
C ILE A 365 -3.04 19.15 -9.02
N GLU A 366 -2.37 19.94 -8.17
CA GLU A 366 -0.92 19.87 -8.03
C GLU A 366 -0.46 18.52 -7.44
N ILE A 367 -1.26 17.91 -6.58
CA ILE A 367 -1.00 16.55 -6.08
C ILE A 367 -1.12 15.51 -7.20
N ILE A 368 -2.15 15.63 -8.04
CA ILE A 368 -2.31 14.74 -9.20
C ILE A 368 -1.11 14.87 -10.16
N LYS A 369 -0.63 16.10 -10.41
CA LYS A 369 0.57 16.30 -11.22
C LYS A 369 1.76 15.54 -10.65
N LYS A 370 2.01 15.64 -9.34
CA LYS A 370 3.09 14.90 -8.70
C LYS A 370 2.93 13.38 -8.88
N TYR A 371 1.70 12.83 -8.77
CA TYR A 371 1.46 11.41 -9.05
C TYR A 371 1.74 11.05 -10.50
N TYR A 372 1.37 11.89 -11.46
CA TYR A 372 1.71 11.69 -12.87
C TYR A 372 3.21 11.76 -13.11
N ASP A 373 3.93 12.70 -12.49
CA ASP A 373 5.39 12.83 -12.59
C ASP A 373 6.09 11.54 -12.08
N PHE A 374 5.63 10.98 -10.97
CA PHE A 374 6.13 9.70 -10.48
C PHE A 374 5.83 8.54 -11.42
N TYR A 375 4.62 8.47 -11.94
CA TYR A 375 4.18 7.33 -12.76
C TYR A 375 4.75 7.36 -14.18
N TYR A 376 4.71 8.52 -14.82
CA TYR A 376 5.13 8.68 -16.23
C TYR A 376 6.57 9.16 -16.39
N LYS A 377 7.27 9.47 -15.30
CA LYS A 377 8.69 9.92 -15.30
C LYS A 377 8.94 11.12 -16.22
N GLN A 378 8.07 12.09 -16.20
CA GLN A 378 8.15 13.30 -17.00
C GLN A 378 9.00 14.37 -16.33
#